data_94e9b57e29b80b5f42dd27a3eea4c30d
#
_entry.id   94e9b57e29b80b5f42dd27a3eea4c30d
#
_cell.length_a   1.000
_cell.length_b   1.000
_cell.length_c   1.000
_cell.angle_alpha   90.00
_cell.angle_beta   90.00
_cell.angle_gamma   90.00
#
_symmetry.space_group_name_H-M   'P 1'
#
loop_
_entity.id
_entity.type
_entity.pdbx_description
1 polymer ?
#
loop_
_entity_poly.entity_id
_entity_poly.type
_entity_poly.pdbx_seq_one_letter_code
_entity_poly.pdbx_strand_id
1 'polypeptide(L)'
;TLSPKHMYFIPAFTIHTNICKSNFVHYYLHIYEDHYSDNDWLDHWKFPVEIEATDLDLALFKRLCEINPHMTLQKSDPTTYDNNPTLMQNLIKNRQRAFCDKVESRGIVFQLLSRFFKQGQSKIEMEDNRIAKTVLYIRKHLNEAIELEKLAEISCLSKDHFIRLFKKELGTTPLQYINQKKIEKAQLLLITEELAVKEIAFQLAFDDYS
;
A
#
# COMPACT_ATOMS: atom_id res chain seq x y z
N THR A 1 19.44 7.94 -7.03
CA THR A 1 19.50 9.27 -7.65
C THR A 1 18.23 9.46 -8.45
N LEU A 2 17.54 10.60 -8.31
CA LEU A 2 16.38 10.91 -9.11
C LEU A 2 16.82 11.57 -10.44
N SER A 3 16.27 11.10 -11.54
CA SER A 3 16.54 11.62 -12.89
C SER A 3 15.37 12.48 -13.39
N PRO A 4 15.62 13.59 -14.13
CA PRO A 4 14.55 14.34 -14.76
C PRO A 4 13.75 13.47 -15.74
N LYS A 5 12.46 13.77 -15.90
CA LYS A 5 11.54 13.00 -16.78
C LYS A 5 11.43 11.51 -16.43
N HIS A 6 11.53 11.17 -15.13
CA HIS A 6 11.29 9.83 -14.62
C HIS A 6 10.22 9.84 -13.53
N MET A 7 9.51 8.74 -13.43
CA MET A 7 8.58 8.45 -12.34
C MET A 7 9.16 7.37 -11.44
N TYR A 8 8.95 7.50 -10.15
CA TYR A 8 9.46 6.59 -9.13
C TYR A 8 8.31 6.02 -8.33
N PHE A 9 8.33 4.71 -8.10
CA PHE A 9 7.40 4.02 -7.23
C PHE A 9 8.13 3.56 -5.97
N ILE A 10 7.72 4.08 -4.83
CA ILE A 10 8.27 3.72 -3.53
C ILE A 10 7.19 2.92 -2.80
N PRO A 11 7.41 1.61 -2.55
CA PRO A 11 6.46 0.80 -1.79
C PRO A 11 6.23 1.37 -0.39
N ALA A 12 5.05 1.10 0.17
CA ALA A 12 4.74 1.46 1.55
C ALA A 12 5.82 0.92 2.52
N PHE A 13 6.07 1.65 3.59
CA PHE A 13 7.05 1.31 4.65
C PHE A 13 8.50 1.13 4.19
N THR A 14 8.83 1.62 2.99
CA THR A 14 10.22 1.66 2.51
C THR A 14 10.93 2.87 3.11
N ILE A 15 11.97 2.62 3.92
CA ILE A 15 12.80 3.70 4.47
C ILE A 15 13.56 4.35 3.32
N HIS A 16 13.34 5.63 3.11
CA HIS A 16 14.00 6.41 2.08
C HIS A 16 14.29 7.83 2.58
N THR A 17 15.28 8.46 2.00
CA THR A 17 15.62 9.87 2.26
C THR A 17 15.78 10.62 0.95
N ASN A 18 15.35 11.86 0.95
CA ASN A 18 15.56 12.78 -0.16
C ASN A 18 16.73 13.71 0.17
N ILE A 19 17.82 13.58 -0.58
CA ILE A 19 18.98 14.48 -0.45
C ILE A 19 19.12 15.25 -1.76
N CYS A 20 18.92 16.56 -1.71
CA CYS A 20 19.11 17.44 -2.83
C CYS A 20 20.18 18.49 -2.53
N LYS A 21 21.19 18.60 -3.40
CA LYS A 21 22.27 19.59 -3.28
C LYS A 21 22.05 20.84 -4.14
N SER A 22 20.94 20.89 -4.88
CA SER A 22 20.57 21.98 -5.80
C SER A 22 19.05 22.17 -5.80
N ASN A 23 18.55 23.16 -6.55
CA ASN A 23 17.13 23.35 -6.71
C ASN A 23 16.54 22.17 -7.48
N PHE A 24 15.53 21.53 -6.87
CA PHE A 24 14.85 20.36 -7.41
C PHE A 24 13.34 20.56 -7.27
N VAL A 25 12.62 20.42 -8.38
CA VAL A 25 11.16 20.47 -8.41
C VAL A 25 10.64 19.10 -8.80
N HIS A 26 9.81 18.53 -7.98
CA HIS A 26 9.17 17.25 -8.26
C HIS A 26 7.70 17.26 -7.80
N TYR A 27 6.92 16.44 -8.46
CA TYR A 27 5.58 16.09 -8.00
C TYR A 27 5.68 14.78 -7.23
N TYR A 28 4.87 14.64 -6.20
CA TYR A 28 4.73 13.36 -5.48
C TYR A 28 3.27 13.13 -5.14
N LEU A 29 2.93 11.87 -4.93
CA LEU A 29 1.58 11.41 -4.68
C LEU A 29 1.65 10.26 -3.67
N HIS A 30 0.90 10.38 -2.58
CA HIS A 30 0.69 9.27 -1.66
C HIS A 30 -0.59 8.56 -2.05
N ILE A 31 -0.49 7.24 -2.25
CA ILE A 31 -1.61 6.38 -2.62
C ILE A 31 -1.86 5.43 -1.47
N TYR A 32 -3.08 5.44 -0.96
CA TYR A 32 -3.54 4.52 0.07
C TYR A 32 -4.61 3.61 -0.55
N GLU A 33 -4.43 2.30 -0.43
CA GLU A 33 -5.47 1.35 -0.80
C GLU A 33 -6.54 1.28 0.28
N ASP A 34 -7.80 1.18 -0.16
CA ASP A 34 -8.90 0.89 0.74
C ASP A 34 -8.89 -0.62 1.04
N HIS A 35 -8.54 -0.98 2.28
CA HIS A 35 -8.47 -2.39 2.72
C HIS A 35 -9.82 -3.13 2.73
N TYR A 36 -10.91 -2.44 2.46
CA TYR A 36 -12.23 -3.05 2.27
C TYR A 36 -12.44 -3.55 0.83
N SER A 37 -11.55 -3.22 -0.09
CA SER A 37 -11.61 -3.74 -1.45
C SER A 37 -10.88 -5.08 -1.54
N ASP A 38 -11.51 -6.07 -2.18
CA ASP A 38 -10.91 -7.39 -2.45
C ASP A 38 -9.68 -7.35 -3.39
N ASN A 39 -9.23 -6.17 -3.78
CA ASN A 39 -8.24 -5.92 -4.83
C ASN A 39 -6.95 -5.27 -4.29
N ASP A 40 -6.21 -6.00 -3.47
CA ASP A 40 -4.84 -5.60 -3.06
C ASP A 40 -3.82 -5.80 -4.18
N TRP A 41 -4.10 -5.24 -5.36
CA TRP A 41 -3.29 -5.48 -6.55
C TRP A 41 -1.88 -4.86 -6.44
N LEU A 42 -1.67 -3.79 -5.67
CA LEU A 42 -0.34 -3.24 -5.42
C LEU A 42 0.57 -4.25 -4.71
N ASP A 43 0.00 -5.06 -3.81
CA ASP A 43 0.76 -6.09 -3.11
C ASP A 43 1.10 -7.31 -3.99
N HIS A 44 0.33 -7.53 -5.05
CA HIS A 44 0.52 -8.68 -5.96
C HIS A 44 1.55 -8.43 -7.05
N TRP A 45 2.06 -7.20 -7.17
CA TRP A 45 3.00 -6.83 -8.22
C TRP A 45 4.34 -6.35 -7.66
N LYS A 46 5.40 -6.77 -8.30
CA LYS A 46 6.73 -6.18 -8.10
C LYS A 46 6.92 -5.10 -9.15
N PHE A 47 6.83 -3.86 -8.72
CA PHE A 47 7.01 -2.73 -9.61
C PHE A 47 8.48 -2.37 -9.79
N PRO A 48 8.87 -1.86 -10.97
CA PRO A 48 10.15 -1.19 -11.11
C PRO A 48 10.15 0.06 -10.22
N VAL A 49 11.29 0.34 -9.61
CA VAL A 49 11.46 1.55 -8.77
C VAL A 49 11.40 2.81 -9.61
N GLU A 50 11.85 2.74 -10.86
CA GLU A 50 12.02 3.86 -11.76
C GLU A 50 11.52 3.48 -13.16
N ILE A 51 10.79 4.39 -13.80
CA ILE A 51 10.37 4.30 -15.19
C ILE A 51 10.49 5.67 -15.86
N GLU A 52 10.70 5.69 -17.17
CA GLU A 52 10.71 6.92 -17.95
C GLU A 52 9.30 7.53 -18.05
N ALA A 53 9.20 8.84 -17.79
CA ALA A 53 7.95 9.59 -17.89
C ALA A 53 7.79 10.20 -19.28
N THR A 54 6.56 10.13 -19.80
CA THR A 54 6.17 10.79 -21.06
C THR A 54 5.63 12.21 -20.77
N ASP A 55 5.49 13.01 -21.82
CA ASP A 55 4.84 14.32 -21.69
C ASP A 55 3.38 14.22 -21.25
N LEU A 56 2.69 13.12 -21.60
CA LEU A 56 1.35 12.82 -21.09
C LEU A 56 1.36 12.60 -19.58
N ASP A 57 2.32 11.84 -19.05
CA ASP A 57 2.42 11.58 -17.61
C ASP A 57 2.63 12.90 -16.85
N LEU A 58 3.47 13.80 -17.38
CA LEU A 58 3.66 15.12 -16.80
C LEU A 58 2.38 15.97 -16.86
N ALA A 59 1.65 15.93 -17.97
CA ALA A 59 0.37 16.63 -18.11
C ALA A 59 -0.67 16.11 -17.10
N LEU A 60 -0.73 14.80 -16.89
CA LEU A 60 -1.60 14.16 -15.88
C LEU A 60 -1.27 14.62 -14.46
N PHE A 61 0.02 14.70 -14.08
CA PHE A 61 0.42 15.22 -12.77
C PHE A 61 0.04 16.70 -12.62
N LYS A 62 0.27 17.53 -13.63
CA LYS A 62 -0.15 18.94 -13.61
C LYS A 62 -1.67 19.05 -13.43
N ARG A 63 -2.43 18.29 -14.21
CA ARG A 63 -3.90 18.26 -14.08
C ARG A 63 -4.34 17.82 -12.70
N LEU A 64 -3.69 16.81 -12.11
CA LEU A 64 -3.98 16.37 -10.76
C LEU A 64 -3.76 17.49 -9.72
N CYS A 65 -2.71 18.30 -9.88
CA CYS A 65 -2.49 19.46 -9.03
C CYS A 65 -3.56 20.55 -9.21
N GLU A 66 -3.99 20.82 -10.45
CA GLU A 66 -5.02 21.81 -10.76
C GLU A 66 -6.37 21.50 -10.12
N ILE A 67 -6.80 20.23 -10.19
CA ILE A 67 -8.07 19.79 -9.60
C ILE A 67 -7.98 19.56 -8.09
N ASN A 68 -6.76 19.68 -7.51
CA ASN A 68 -6.51 19.50 -6.08
C ASN A 68 -5.69 20.67 -5.47
N PRO A 69 -6.09 21.93 -5.66
CA PRO A 69 -5.27 23.09 -5.28
C PRO A 69 -4.97 23.18 -3.79
N HIS A 70 -5.80 22.57 -2.94
CA HIS A 70 -5.68 22.59 -1.47
C HIS A 70 -4.98 21.36 -0.89
N MET A 71 -4.53 20.43 -1.75
CA MET A 71 -3.87 19.18 -1.33
C MET A 71 -2.35 19.26 -1.47
N THR A 72 -1.80 20.42 -1.82
CA THR A 72 -0.35 20.63 -1.89
C THR A 72 0.25 20.71 -0.50
N LEU A 73 1.40 20.07 -0.29
CA LEU A 73 2.17 20.24 0.95
C LEU A 73 2.75 21.64 1.04
N GLN A 74 2.58 22.25 2.19
CA GLN A 74 3.17 23.57 2.47
C GLN A 74 4.65 23.51 2.84
N LYS A 75 5.12 22.38 3.35
CA LYS A 75 6.50 22.14 3.75
C LYS A 75 6.98 20.79 3.22
N SER A 76 8.19 20.75 2.70
CA SER A 76 8.80 19.53 2.13
C SER A 76 9.51 18.65 3.16
N ASP A 77 9.53 19.02 4.43
CA ASP A 77 10.13 18.21 5.50
C ASP A 77 9.21 17.03 5.86
N PRO A 78 9.64 15.78 5.69
CA PRO A 78 8.86 14.59 5.98
C PRO A 78 8.30 14.56 7.40
N THR A 79 9.02 15.08 8.38
CA THR A 79 8.59 15.12 9.78
C THR A 79 7.34 15.99 9.98
N THR A 80 7.06 16.88 9.05
CA THR A 80 5.92 17.81 9.12
C THR A 80 4.67 17.34 8.41
N TYR A 81 4.76 16.40 7.47
CA TYR A 81 3.62 15.91 6.70
C TYR A 81 3.32 14.42 6.89
N ASP A 82 4.30 13.64 7.31
CA ASP A 82 4.12 12.22 7.60
C ASP A 82 3.68 12.02 9.05
N ASN A 83 2.63 12.75 9.43
CA ASN A 83 2.05 12.70 10.77
C ASN A 83 0.52 12.64 10.69
N ASN A 84 -0.09 12.06 11.71
CA ASN A 84 -1.52 11.84 11.81
C ASN A 84 -2.36 13.14 11.61
N PRO A 85 -2.07 14.29 12.27
CA PRO A 85 -2.88 15.49 12.08
C PRO A 85 -2.95 15.99 10.64
N THR A 86 -1.84 15.97 9.91
CA THR A 86 -1.80 16.41 8.50
C THR A 86 -2.60 15.46 7.60
N LEU A 87 -2.47 14.17 7.82
CA LEU A 87 -3.21 13.17 7.05
C LEU A 87 -4.71 13.27 7.31
N MET A 88 -5.14 13.42 8.58
CA MET A 88 -6.55 13.60 8.93
C MET A 88 -7.14 14.87 8.30
N GLN A 89 -6.41 15.98 8.30
CA GLN A 89 -6.83 17.19 7.59
C GLN A 89 -7.01 16.96 6.09
N ASN A 90 -6.10 16.21 5.47
CA ASN A 90 -6.18 15.89 4.06
C ASN A 90 -7.36 14.95 3.75
N LEU A 91 -7.67 13.99 4.62
CA LEU A 91 -8.85 13.14 4.50
C LEU A 91 -10.15 13.95 4.59
N ILE A 92 -10.25 14.87 5.56
CA ILE A 92 -11.41 15.78 5.70
C ILE A 92 -11.57 16.64 4.44
N LYS A 93 -10.49 17.28 3.97
CA LYS A 93 -10.50 18.04 2.72
C LYS A 93 -10.94 17.20 1.53
N ASN A 94 -10.44 15.97 1.44
CA ASN A 94 -10.81 15.04 0.36
C ASN A 94 -12.28 14.65 0.42
N ARG A 95 -12.86 14.46 1.61
CA ARG A 95 -14.32 14.21 1.78
C ARG A 95 -15.18 15.36 1.25
N GLN A 96 -14.74 16.60 1.41
CA GLN A 96 -15.48 17.81 1.00
C GLN A 96 -15.36 18.13 -0.49
N ARG A 97 -14.47 17.47 -1.24
CA ARG A 97 -14.28 17.69 -2.67
C ARG A 97 -15.50 17.30 -3.50
N ALA A 98 -15.69 17.99 -4.62
CA ALA A 98 -16.71 17.63 -5.61
C ALA A 98 -16.52 16.18 -6.10
N PHE A 99 -17.63 15.49 -6.36
CA PHE A 99 -17.56 14.09 -6.79
C PHE A 99 -16.83 13.92 -8.13
N CYS A 100 -17.04 14.86 -9.08
CA CYS A 100 -16.35 14.86 -10.36
C CYS A 100 -14.82 14.91 -10.18
N ASP A 101 -14.31 15.78 -9.29
CA ASP A 101 -12.88 15.93 -9.03
C ASP A 101 -12.28 14.66 -8.40
N LYS A 102 -13.06 13.99 -7.55
CA LYS A 102 -12.65 12.69 -6.96
C LYS A 102 -12.55 11.61 -8.05
N VAL A 103 -13.53 11.54 -8.96
CA VAL A 103 -13.54 10.57 -10.06
C VAL A 103 -12.40 10.85 -11.03
N GLU A 104 -12.20 12.11 -11.42
CA GLU A 104 -11.10 12.50 -12.31
C GLU A 104 -9.73 12.19 -11.67
N SER A 105 -9.53 12.54 -10.39
CA SER A 105 -8.30 12.24 -9.67
C SER A 105 -8.01 10.74 -9.65
N ARG A 106 -9.01 9.89 -9.36
CA ARG A 106 -8.86 8.43 -9.40
C ARG A 106 -8.48 7.94 -10.79
N GLY A 107 -9.14 8.44 -11.83
CA GLY A 107 -8.81 8.10 -13.22
C GLY A 107 -7.35 8.43 -13.57
N ILE A 108 -6.88 9.61 -13.20
CA ILE A 108 -5.49 10.02 -13.41
C ILE A 108 -4.52 9.11 -12.64
N VAL A 109 -4.81 8.82 -11.35
CA VAL A 109 -3.97 7.92 -10.53
C VAL A 109 -3.87 6.53 -11.18
N PHE A 110 -4.98 5.97 -11.65
CA PHE A 110 -4.99 4.67 -12.33
C PHE A 110 -4.19 4.70 -13.65
N GLN A 111 -4.27 5.78 -14.43
CA GLN A 111 -3.47 5.94 -15.64
C GLN A 111 -1.97 5.97 -15.30
N LEU A 112 -1.54 6.73 -14.30
CA LEU A 112 -0.14 6.79 -13.86
C LEU A 112 0.34 5.43 -13.34
N LEU A 113 -0.46 4.75 -12.51
CA LEU A 113 -0.14 3.41 -12.02
C LEU A 113 -0.03 2.39 -13.15
N SER A 114 -0.87 2.47 -14.17
CA SER A 114 -0.85 1.54 -15.31
C SER A 114 0.51 1.50 -16.02
N ARG A 115 1.29 2.59 -15.95
CA ARG A 115 2.65 2.66 -16.50
C ARG A 115 3.60 1.71 -15.77
N PHE A 116 3.48 1.65 -14.45
CA PHE A 116 4.25 0.74 -13.61
C PHE A 116 3.81 -0.71 -13.79
N PHE A 117 2.50 -0.98 -13.91
CA PHE A 117 1.98 -2.31 -14.19
C PHE A 117 2.48 -2.88 -15.52
N LYS A 118 2.61 -2.04 -16.55
CA LYS A 118 3.12 -2.46 -17.87
C LYS A 118 4.55 -3.02 -17.81
N GLN A 119 5.36 -2.55 -16.86
CA GLN A 119 6.74 -2.98 -16.65
C GLN A 119 6.91 -3.82 -15.38
N GLY A 120 5.85 -3.96 -14.60
CA GLY A 120 5.83 -4.74 -13.38
C GLY A 120 5.77 -6.24 -13.66
N GLN A 121 6.18 -7.01 -12.67
CA GLN A 121 6.07 -8.47 -12.67
C GLN A 121 5.07 -8.89 -11.60
N SER A 122 4.18 -9.80 -11.92
CA SER A 122 3.34 -10.41 -10.89
C SER A 122 4.23 -11.09 -9.85
N LYS A 123 4.05 -10.73 -8.58
CA LYS A 123 4.68 -11.46 -7.47
C LYS A 123 4.07 -12.84 -7.31
N ILE A 124 2.87 -13.03 -7.87
CA ILE A 124 2.06 -14.22 -7.73
C ILE A 124 2.08 -14.98 -9.07
N GLU A 125 3.24 -15.36 -9.54
CA GLU A 125 3.38 -16.69 -10.06
C GLU A 125 3.62 -17.62 -8.87
N MET A 126 2.62 -17.71 -7.97
CA MET A 126 2.62 -18.84 -7.06
C MET A 126 2.41 -20.05 -7.93
N GLU A 127 3.45 -20.86 -8.04
CA GLU A 127 3.37 -22.14 -8.74
C GLU A 127 2.25 -23.01 -8.16
N ASP A 128 1.90 -22.74 -6.90
CA ASP A 128 0.88 -23.49 -6.19
C ASP A 128 -0.37 -22.64 -5.84
N ASN A 129 -1.44 -22.86 -6.59
CA ASN A 129 -2.73 -22.20 -6.41
C ASN A 129 -3.36 -22.43 -4.99
N ARG A 130 -2.93 -23.48 -4.26
CA ARG A 130 -3.38 -23.74 -2.88
C ARG A 130 -2.86 -22.68 -1.93
N ILE A 131 -1.59 -22.27 -2.08
CA ILE A 131 -0.99 -21.20 -1.29
C ILE A 131 -1.63 -19.84 -1.62
N ALA A 132 -1.91 -19.58 -2.90
CA ALA A 132 -2.63 -18.37 -3.30
C ALA A 132 -3.97 -18.21 -2.58
N LYS A 133 -4.76 -19.29 -2.47
CA LYS A 133 -6.02 -19.30 -1.73
C LYS A 133 -5.85 -18.98 -0.25
N THR A 134 -4.80 -19.51 0.39
CA THR A 134 -4.55 -19.22 1.82
C THR A 134 -4.10 -17.78 2.03
N VAL A 135 -3.34 -17.19 1.11
CA VAL A 135 -2.97 -15.77 1.17
C VAL A 135 -4.19 -14.87 1.05
N LEU A 136 -5.10 -15.16 0.13
CA LEU A 136 -6.37 -14.43 0.02
C LEU A 136 -7.21 -14.56 1.29
N TYR A 137 -7.28 -15.75 1.89
CA TYR A 137 -7.98 -15.96 3.15
C TYR A 137 -7.37 -15.12 4.27
N ILE A 138 -6.04 -15.17 4.46
CA ILE A 138 -5.33 -14.39 5.49
C ILE A 138 -5.69 -12.91 5.36
N ARG A 139 -5.63 -12.35 4.16
CA ARG A 139 -5.89 -10.92 3.91
C ARG A 139 -7.31 -10.51 4.27
N LYS A 140 -8.30 -11.34 3.97
CA LYS A 140 -9.71 -11.09 4.29
C LYS A 140 -10.02 -11.18 5.79
N HIS A 141 -9.22 -11.94 6.55
CA HIS A 141 -9.49 -12.27 7.96
C HIS A 141 -8.45 -11.68 8.92
N LEU A 142 -7.76 -10.58 8.54
CA LEU A 142 -6.76 -9.94 9.41
C LEU A 142 -7.34 -9.40 10.72
N ASN A 143 -8.66 -9.21 10.78
CA ASN A 143 -9.38 -8.78 12.00
C ASN A 143 -9.74 -9.93 12.93
N GLU A 144 -9.32 -11.14 12.61
CA GLU A 144 -9.65 -12.37 13.35
C GLU A 144 -8.38 -13.10 13.79
N ALA A 145 -8.52 -14.01 14.75
CA ALA A 145 -7.47 -14.98 15.04
C ALA A 145 -7.41 -16.01 13.91
N ILE A 146 -6.28 -16.09 13.24
CA ILE A 146 -6.07 -16.99 12.08
C ILE A 146 -5.28 -18.20 12.55
N GLU A 147 -5.92 -19.36 12.58
CA GLU A 147 -5.31 -20.62 12.97
C GLU A 147 -4.58 -21.29 11.79
N LEU A 148 -3.41 -21.86 12.05
CA LEU A 148 -2.64 -22.56 11.03
C LEU A 148 -3.35 -23.81 10.51
N GLU A 149 -4.13 -24.45 11.37
CA GLU A 149 -4.98 -25.60 11.05
C GLU A 149 -5.98 -25.23 9.95
N LYS A 150 -6.61 -24.07 10.08
CA LYS A 150 -7.57 -23.57 9.08
C LYS A 150 -6.91 -23.31 7.73
N LEU A 151 -5.70 -22.75 7.72
CA LEU A 151 -4.95 -22.52 6.49
C LEU A 151 -4.52 -23.84 5.82
N ALA A 152 -4.13 -24.84 6.63
CA ALA A 152 -3.81 -26.17 6.14
C ALA A 152 -5.04 -26.85 5.49
N GLU A 153 -6.24 -26.74 6.11
CA GLU A 153 -7.50 -27.21 5.53
C GLU A 153 -7.79 -26.55 4.17
N ILE A 154 -7.71 -25.20 4.09
CA ILE A 154 -7.95 -24.44 2.85
C ILE A 154 -7.02 -24.89 1.73
N SER A 155 -5.77 -25.21 2.07
CA SER A 155 -4.77 -25.70 1.11
C SER A 155 -4.88 -27.20 0.85
N CYS A 156 -5.75 -27.94 1.54
CA CYS A 156 -5.84 -29.41 1.50
C CYS A 156 -4.48 -30.08 1.78
N LEU A 157 -3.70 -29.54 2.71
CA LEU A 157 -2.38 -30.06 3.10
C LEU A 157 -2.35 -30.37 4.60
N SER A 158 -1.41 -31.24 5.01
CA SER A 158 -1.05 -31.34 6.43
C SER A 158 -0.36 -30.04 6.88
N LYS A 159 -0.49 -29.70 8.16
CA LYS A 159 0.08 -28.47 8.75
C LYS A 159 1.58 -28.30 8.41
N ASP A 160 2.37 -29.36 8.58
CA ASP A 160 3.82 -29.31 8.31
C ASP A 160 4.12 -29.11 6.84
N HIS A 161 3.36 -29.74 5.95
CA HIS A 161 3.53 -29.58 4.52
C HIS A 161 3.12 -28.16 4.08
N PHE A 162 2.01 -27.65 4.61
CA PHE A 162 1.56 -26.29 4.38
C PHE A 162 2.63 -25.27 4.77
N ILE A 163 3.18 -25.34 5.99
CA ILE A 163 4.21 -24.41 6.47
C ILE A 163 5.45 -24.42 5.56
N ARG A 164 5.91 -25.61 5.17
CA ARG A 164 7.09 -25.74 4.28
C ARG A 164 6.81 -25.17 2.89
N LEU A 165 5.65 -25.47 2.30
CA LEU A 165 5.28 -25.00 0.99
C LEU A 165 5.07 -23.47 0.99
N PHE A 166 4.35 -22.95 1.99
CA PHE A 166 4.14 -21.51 2.16
C PHE A 166 5.48 -20.75 2.26
N LYS A 167 6.43 -21.29 3.06
CA LYS A 167 7.76 -20.68 3.18
C LYS A 167 8.56 -20.78 1.87
N LYS A 168 8.42 -21.86 1.11
CA LYS A 168 9.05 -22.00 -0.21
C LYS A 168 8.52 -20.94 -1.18
N GLU A 169 7.20 -20.75 -1.24
CA GLU A 169 6.54 -19.83 -2.18
C GLU A 169 6.73 -18.34 -1.81
N LEU A 170 6.69 -18.01 -0.52
CA LEU A 170 6.65 -16.61 -0.05
C LEU A 170 7.92 -16.16 0.69
N GLY A 171 8.86 -17.07 0.93
CA GLY A 171 10.12 -16.76 1.63
C GLY A 171 9.97 -16.57 3.16
N THR A 172 8.74 -16.62 3.70
CA THR A 172 8.42 -16.40 5.12
C THR A 172 7.44 -17.44 5.64
N THR A 173 7.38 -17.65 6.95
CA THR A 173 6.40 -18.56 7.54
C THR A 173 4.99 -17.95 7.53
N PRO A 174 3.92 -18.77 7.54
CA PRO A 174 2.54 -18.26 7.60
C PRO A 174 2.30 -17.28 8.74
N LEU A 175 2.78 -17.59 9.95
CA LEU A 175 2.61 -16.74 11.13
C LEU A 175 3.34 -15.39 10.98
N GLN A 176 4.58 -15.42 10.48
CA GLN A 176 5.32 -14.18 10.19
C GLN A 176 4.60 -13.32 9.15
N TYR A 177 4.07 -13.95 8.11
CA TYR A 177 3.30 -13.26 7.07
C TYR A 177 2.02 -12.62 7.64
N ILE A 178 1.24 -13.36 8.46
CA ILE A 178 0.04 -12.84 9.13
C ILE A 178 0.39 -11.63 10.00
N ASN A 179 1.41 -11.75 10.85
CA ASN A 179 1.82 -10.67 11.73
C ASN A 179 2.30 -9.44 10.95
N GLN A 180 3.08 -9.64 9.89
CA GLN A 180 3.50 -8.54 9.02
C GLN A 180 2.29 -7.81 8.42
N LYS A 181 1.30 -8.54 7.88
CA LYS A 181 0.10 -7.93 7.31
C LYS A 181 -0.78 -7.24 8.34
N LYS A 182 -0.89 -7.78 9.55
CA LYS A 182 -1.57 -7.11 10.67
C LYS A 182 -0.86 -5.81 11.07
N ILE A 183 0.48 -5.79 11.13
CA ILE A 183 1.26 -4.59 11.42
C ILE A 183 1.10 -3.54 10.31
N GLU A 184 1.19 -3.92 9.04
CA GLU A 184 0.95 -3.02 7.91
C GLU A 184 -0.43 -2.36 8.01
N LYS A 185 -1.46 -3.14 8.32
CA LYS A 185 -2.82 -2.65 8.54
C LYS A 185 -2.94 -1.77 9.79
N ALA A 186 -2.27 -2.12 10.89
CA ALA A 186 -2.24 -1.31 12.10
C ALA A 186 -1.60 0.06 11.83
N GLN A 187 -0.49 0.10 11.11
CA GLN A 187 0.17 1.35 10.73
C GLN A 187 -0.73 2.25 9.89
N LEU A 188 -1.49 1.67 8.96
CA LEU A 188 -2.47 2.43 8.19
C LEU A 188 -3.60 2.96 9.09
N LEU A 189 -4.19 2.14 9.96
CA LEU A 189 -5.26 2.55 10.87
C LEU A 189 -4.78 3.67 11.82
N LEU A 190 -3.54 3.61 12.30
CA LEU A 190 -2.94 4.69 13.10
C LEU A 190 -2.88 6.03 12.35
N ILE A 191 -2.78 5.98 11.03
CA ILE A 191 -2.68 7.17 10.18
C ILE A 191 -4.09 7.65 9.75
N THR A 192 -5.02 6.73 9.46
CA THR A 192 -6.31 7.04 8.85
C THR A 192 -7.47 7.17 9.84
N GLU A 193 -7.33 6.64 11.04
CA GLU A 193 -8.38 6.58 12.06
C GLU A 193 -7.91 7.24 13.36
N GLU A 194 -8.85 7.85 14.10
CA GLU A 194 -8.59 8.39 15.44
C GLU A 194 -8.80 7.30 16.51
N LEU A 195 -8.12 6.17 16.35
CA LEU A 195 -8.21 5.04 17.26
C LEU A 195 -6.96 4.97 18.16
N ALA A 196 -7.16 4.59 19.43
CA ALA A 196 -6.04 4.29 20.30
C ALA A 196 -5.34 3.00 19.84
N VAL A 197 -4.02 2.91 20.08
CA VAL A 197 -3.22 1.70 19.73
C VAL A 197 -3.86 0.41 20.25
N LYS A 198 -4.42 0.46 21.46
CA LYS A 198 -5.10 -0.68 22.08
C LYS A 198 -6.37 -1.11 21.33
N GLU A 199 -7.12 -0.14 20.80
CA GLU A 199 -8.33 -0.42 20.01
C GLU A 199 -7.96 -1.03 18.66
N ILE A 200 -6.90 -0.53 18.02
CA ILE A 200 -6.36 -1.11 16.78
C ILE A 200 -5.86 -2.53 17.01
N ALA A 201 -5.12 -2.77 18.09
CA ALA A 201 -4.65 -4.11 18.45
C ALA A 201 -5.80 -5.08 18.68
N PHE A 202 -6.84 -4.65 19.38
CA PHE A 202 -8.06 -5.43 19.57
C PHE A 202 -8.78 -5.70 18.23
N GLN A 203 -8.94 -4.68 17.40
CA GLN A 203 -9.60 -4.79 16.07
C GLN A 203 -8.86 -5.77 15.14
N LEU A 204 -7.54 -5.88 15.28
CA LEU A 204 -6.72 -6.78 14.48
C LEU A 204 -6.45 -8.12 15.18
N ALA A 205 -7.18 -8.42 16.27
CA ALA A 205 -7.05 -9.66 17.02
C ALA A 205 -5.57 -10.00 17.35
N PHE A 206 -4.85 -9.03 17.95
CA PHE A 206 -3.58 -9.31 18.61
C PHE A 206 -3.86 -9.87 20.02
N ASP A 207 -3.19 -10.97 20.38
CA ASP A 207 -3.40 -11.64 21.67
C ASP A 207 -2.76 -10.89 22.85
N ASP A 208 -1.74 -10.07 22.59
CA ASP A 208 -1.02 -9.28 23.59
C ASP A 208 -0.91 -7.83 23.16
N TYR A 209 -1.26 -6.91 24.07
CA TYR A 209 -1.30 -5.45 23.84
C TYR A 209 -0.15 -4.72 24.55
N SER A 210 0.81 -5.45 25.11
CA SER A 210 1.96 -4.90 25.83
C SER A 210 3.08 -4.41 24.91
#